data_a34a7ed0ff5a464bb180446972c8fbd7
#
_entry.id   a34a7ed0ff5a464bb180446972c8fbd7
#
_cell.length_a   1.000
_cell.length_b   1.000
_cell.length_c   1.000
_cell.angle_alpha   90.00
_cell.angle_beta   90.00
_cell.angle_gamma   90.00
#
_symmetry.space_group_name_H-M   'P 1'
#
loop_
_entity.id
_entity.type
_entity.pdbx_description
1 polymer ?
#
loop_
_entity_poly.entity_id
_entity_poly.type
_entity_poly.pdbx_seq_one_letter_code
_entity_poly.pdbx_strand_id
1 'polypeptide(L)'
;MKLAVYSTKQYDKKYLQQVNESFGFELEFFDFLLTEKTAKTANGCEAVCIFVNDDGSHPVLEELKKHGVKYIALRCAGFNNVDLDAAKELGLKVVRVPAYDPEAVAEHAIGMMMTLNRRIHRAYQRTRDANFSLEGLTGFTMYGKTAGVIGTGKIGVAMLRILKGFGMRLLAFDPYPSAAALELGVEYVDLPTLFSESDVISLHCLLTPENYHLLNEAAFDQMKNGVMIVNTSRGALIDSQAAIEALKNQKIGSLGMDVYENERDLFFEDKSNDVIQDDVFRRLSACHNVLFTGHQAFLTAEALTSISQTTLQNLSNLEKGETCPNELV
;
A
#
# COMPACT_ATOMS: atom_id res chain seq x y z
N MET A 1 -14.99 25.24 -7.80
CA MET A 1 -14.52 25.10 -6.39
C MET A 1 -13.00 25.25 -6.34
N LYS A 2 -12.46 25.81 -5.25
CA LYS A 2 -11.03 25.88 -4.99
C LYS A 2 -10.60 24.70 -4.09
N LEU A 3 -9.54 23.98 -4.49
CA LEU A 3 -9.06 22.76 -3.86
C LEU A 3 -7.60 22.90 -3.41
N ALA A 4 -7.35 22.80 -2.12
CA ALA A 4 -6.00 22.69 -1.54
C ALA A 4 -5.54 21.24 -1.55
N VAL A 5 -4.41 20.95 -2.19
CA VAL A 5 -3.85 19.61 -2.30
C VAL A 5 -2.55 19.53 -1.48
N TYR A 6 -2.57 18.76 -0.40
CA TYR A 6 -1.43 18.62 0.52
C TYR A 6 -0.52 17.43 0.15
N SER A 7 0.70 17.44 0.66
CA SER A 7 1.69 16.36 0.48
C SER A 7 1.98 16.04 -0.98
N THR A 8 1.89 17.05 -1.87
CA THR A 8 1.97 16.81 -3.32
C THR A 8 3.39 16.56 -3.78
N LYS A 9 3.54 15.54 -4.58
CA LYS A 9 4.76 15.26 -5.36
C LYS A 9 4.57 15.67 -6.83
N GLN A 10 5.60 15.64 -7.62
CA GLN A 10 5.53 16.07 -9.03
C GLN A 10 4.56 15.20 -9.85
N TYR A 11 4.47 13.91 -9.55
CA TYR A 11 3.51 13.03 -10.21
C TYR A 11 2.06 13.38 -9.85
N ASP A 12 1.74 13.75 -8.60
CA ASP A 12 0.40 14.20 -8.22
C ASP A 12 -0.01 15.44 -9.02
N LYS A 13 0.87 16.46 -9.06
CA LYS A 13 0.63 17.70 -9.81
C LYS A 13 0.34 17.41 -11.28
N LYS A 14 1.18 16.58 -11.91
CA LYS A 14 1.04 16.22 -13.32
C LYS A 14 -0.35 15.61 -13.62
N TYR A 15 -0.71 14.54 -12.91
CA TYR A 15 -1.93 13.79 -13.21
C TYR A 15 -3.20 14.53 -12.77
N LEU A 16 -3.18 15.22 -11.62
CA LEU A 16 -4.31 16.06 -11.18
C LEU A 16 -4.55 17.22 -12.15
N GLN A 17 -3.51 17.92 -12.61
CA GLN A 17 -3.65 18.99 -13.60
C GLN A 17 -4.21 18.48 -14.92
N GLN A 18 -3.68 17.37 -15.43
CA GLN A 18 -4.14 16.76 -16.68
C GLN A 18 -5.62 16.38 -16.62
N VAL A 19 -6.05 15.73 -15.55
CA VAL A 19 -7.45 15.31 -15.38
C VAL A 19 -8.34 16.53 -15.11
N ASN A 20 -7.85 17.54 -14.40
CA ASN A 20 -8.60 18.74 -14.05
C ASN A 20 -9.02 19.59 -15.25
N GLU A 21 -8.43 19.40 -16.42
CA GLU A 21 -8.89 20.06 -17.66
C GLU A 21 -10.38 19.78 -17.93
N SER A 22 -10.90 18.64 -17.47
CA SER A 22 -12.31 18.27 -17.59
C SER A 22 -13.21 18.75 -16.47
N PHE A 23 -12.66 19.20 -15.33
CA PHE A 23 -13.40 19.64 -14.16
C PHE A 23 -13.33 21.14 -13.92
N GLY A 24 -12.20 21.77 -14.24
CA GLY A 24 -12.02 23.21 -14.12
C GLY A 24 -11.89 23.73 -12.67
N PHE A 25 -11.44 22.92 -11.72
CA PHE A 25 -11.19 23.36 -10.35
C PHE A 25 -9.94 24.24 -10.27
N GLU A 26 -9.93 25.18 -9.32
CA GLU A 26 -8.72 25.93 -8.97
C GLU A 26 -7.89 25.08 -8.01
N LEU A 27 -6.76 24.54 -8.50
CA LEU A 27 -5.87 23.66 -7.72
C LEU A 27 -4.73 24.45 -7.09
N GLU A 28 -4.61 24.39 -5.76
CA GLU A 28 -3.50 24.95 -4.99
C GLU A 28 -2.69 23.80 -4.39
N PHE A 29 -1.41 23.70 -4.74
CA PHE A 29 -0.58 22.56 -4.37
C PHE A 29 0.41 22.93 -3.26
N PHE A 30 0.41 22.13 -2.20
CA PHE A 30 1.36 22.20 -1.10
C PHE A 30 2.21 20.93 -1.04
N ASP A 31 3.51 21.06 -0.92
CA ASP A 31 4.46 19.94 -0.80
C ASP A 31 4.65 19.46 0.64
N PHE A 32 4.18 20.20 1.61
CA PHE A 32 4.18 19.86 3.01
C PHE A 32 2.90 19.12 3.45
N LEU A 33 3.01 18.41 4.58
CA LEU A 33 1.90 17.67 5.21
C LEU A 33 0.80 18.61 5.73
N LEU A 34 -0.46 18.15 5.62
CA LEU A 34 -1.54 18.68 6.43
C LEU A 34 -1.30 18.30 7.89
N THR A 35 -1.28 19.30 8.75
CA THR A 35 -1.17 19.21 10.20
C THR A 35 -2.01 20.33 10.81
N GLU A 36 -2.19 20.35 12.13
CA GLU A 36 -2.87 21.47 12.81
C GLU A 36 -2.21 22.83 12.48
N LYS A 37 -0.89 22.88 12.37
CA LYS A 37 -0.15 24.13 12.06
C LYS A 37 -0.33 24.58 10.61
N THR A 38 -0.48 23.66 9.68
CA THR A 38 -0.58 23.93 8.24
C THR A 38 -2.01 24.04 7.74
N ALA A 39 -3.02 23.59 8.50
CA ALA A 39 -4.43 23.60 8.12
C ALA A 39 -4.94 25.01 7.72
N LYS A 40 -4.40 26.07 8.34
CA LYS A 40 -4.71 27.46 7.99
C LYS A 40 -4.37 27.85 6.54
N THR A 41 -3.49 27.12 5.87
CA THR A 41 -3.17 27.38 4.45
C THR A 41 -4.32 27.01 3.51
N ALA A 42 -5.31 26.24 3.97
CA ALA A 42 -6.54 25.96 3.23
C ALA A 42 -7.55 27.13 3.25
N ASN A 43 -7.19 28.29 3.85
CA ASN A 43 -8.08 29.45 3.92
C ASN A 43 -8.52 29.89 2.52
N GLY A 44 -9.83 30.01 2.32
CA GLY A 44 -10.43 30.33 1.03
C GLY A 44 -10.60 29.14 0.08
N CYS A 45 -10.21 27.93 0.49
CA CYS A 45 -10.51 26.69 -0.23
C CYS A 45 -11.80 26.05 0.31
N GLU A 46 -12.62 25.50 -0.58
CA GLU A 46 -13.84 24.78 -0.21
C GLU A 46 -13.58 23.30 0.06
N ALA A 47 -12.49 22.77 -0.50
CA ALA A 47 -12.10 21.39 -0.36
C ALA A 47 -10.60 21.24 -0.08
N VAL A 48 -10.24 20.14 0.59
CA VAL A 48 -8.86 19.71 0.73
C VAL A 48 -8.71 18.30 0.14
N CYS A 49 -7.59 18.05 -0.52
CA CYS A 49 -7.17 16.73 -0.97
C CYS A 49 -5.94 16.28 -0.18
N ILE A 50 -6.03 15.14 0.48
CA ILE A 50 -5.02 14.63 1.40
C ILE A 50 -4.56 13.22 1.00
N PHE A 51 -3.39 12.80 1.53
CA PHE A 51 -2.81 11.49 1.32
C PHE A 51 -2.63 10.73 2.65
N VAL A 52 -2.09 9.54 2.61
CA VAL A 52 -2.02 8.60 3.75
C VAL A 52 -1.28 9.12 4.98
N ASN A 53 -0.32 10.03 4.80
CA ASN A 53 0.49 10.58 5.88
C ASN A 53 -0.02 11.94 6.40
N ASP A 54 -1.02 12.53 5.74
CA ASP A 54 -1.65 13.77 6.20
C ASP A 54 -2.47 13.51 7.48
N ASP A 55 -2.53 14.51 8.34
CA ASP A 55 -3.26 14.43 9.60
C ASP A 55 -4.71 14.90 9.40
N GLY A 56 -5.66 14.00 9.56
CA GLY A 56 -7.11 14.26 9.57
C GLY A 56 -7.72 14.08 10.96
N SER A 57 -6.96 14.30 12.04
CA SER A 57 -7.45 14.25 13.42
C SER A 57 -8.44 15.38 13.74
N HIS A 58 -9.20 15.21 14.81
CA HIS A 58 -10.22 16.18 15.23
C HIS A 58 -9.71 17.64 15.26
N PRO A 59 -8.55 17.99 15.88
CA PRO A 59 -8.06 19.38 15.91
C PRO A 59 -7.80 19.95 14.50
N VAL A 60 -7.29 19.12 13.59
CA VAL A 60 -7.04 19.51 12.20
C VAL A 60 -8.35 19.77 11.46
N LEU A 61 -9.34 18.90 11.65
CA LEU A 61 -10.67 19.04 11.03
C LEU A 61 -11.39 20.28 11.52
N GLU A 62 -11.31 20.60 12.83
CA GLU A 62 -11.84 21.85 13.39
C GLU A 62 -11.19 23.07 12.74
N GLU A 63 -9.87 23.07 12.58
CA GLU A 63 -9.16 24.18 11.96
C GLU A 63 -9.54 24.35 10.49
N LEU A 64 -9.63 23.26 9.72
CA LEU A 64 -10.12 23.28 8.34
C LEU A 64 -11.54 23.86 8.26
N LYS A 65 -12.43 23.45 9.16
CA LYS A 65 -13.81 23.96 9.22
C LYS A 65 -13.87 25.46 9.50
N LYS A 66 -13.03 25.98 10.41
CA LYS A 66 -12.92 27.43 10.70
C LYS A 66 -12.50 28.24 9.47
N HIS A 67 -11.70 27.65 8.57
CA HIS A 67 -11.24 28.25 7.33
C HIS A 67 -12.18 28.07 6.14
N GLY A 68 -13.37 27.47 6.35
CA GLY A 68 -14.43 27.38 5.34
C GLY A 68 -14.39 26.09 4.49
N VAL A 69 -13.52 25.14 4.81
CA VAL A 69 -13.51 23.84 4.15
C VAL A 69 -14.80 23.07 4.44
N LYS A 70 -15.34 22.43 3.42
CA LYS A 70 -16.56 21.62 3.45
C LYS A 70 -16.30 20.17 3.12
N TYR A 71 -15.31 19.92 2.25
CA TYR A 71 -15.05 18.61 1.63
C TYR A 71 -13.62 18.18 1.86
N ILE A 72 -13.44 16.90 2.23
CA ILE A 72 -12.14 16.24 2.39
C ILE A 72 -12.09 15.08 1.41
N ALA A 73 -11.18 15.12 0.46
CA ALA A 73 -10.97 14.07 -0.51
C ALA A 73 -9.65 13.34 -0.23
N LEU A 74 -9.72 12.04 0.11
CA LEU A 74 -8.55 11.20 0.18
C LEU A 74 -8.23 10.68 -1.23
N ARG A 75 -7.03 10.99 -1.76
CA ARG A 75 -6.53 10.43 -3.01
C ARG A 75 -5.90 9.03 -2.81
N CYS A 76 -6.49 8.23 -1.92
CA CYS A 76 -6.07 6.88 -1.57
C CYS A 76 -7.26 6.04 -1.08
N ALA A 77 -7.04 4.72 -0.95
CA ALA A 77 -8.08 3.80 -0.48
C ALA A 77 -8.18 3.77 1.06
N GLY A 78 -7.05 3.88 1.76
CA GLY A 78 -7.00 3.92 3.23
C GLY A 78 -7.49 5.27 3.76
N PHE A 79 -8.13 5.25 4.93
CA PHE A 79 -8.68 6.44 5.59
C PHE A 79 -8.44 6.46 7.11
N ASN A 80 -7.53 5.62 7.59
CA ASN A 80 -7.22 5.48 9.02
C ASN A 80 -6.64 6.76 9.65
N ASN A 81 -6.16 7.68 8.81
CA ASN A 81 -5.62 8.98 9.20
C ASN A 81 -6.69 10.08 9.33
N VAL A 82 -7.99 9.75 9.17
CA VAL A 82 -9.11 10.71 9.31
C VAL A 82 -10.05 10.26 10.42
N ASP A 83 -10.34 11.18 11.32
CA ASP A 83 -11.36 11.01 12.36
C ASP A 83 -12.74 11.24 11.73
N LEU A 84 -13.40 10.14 11.34
CA LEU A 84 -14.71 10.21 10.67
C LEU A 84 -15.82 10.66 11.61
N ASP A 85 -15.75 10.38 12.90
CA ASP A 85 -16.74 10.81 13.88
C ASP A 85 -16.66 12.32 14.05
N ALA A 86 -15.46 12.87 14.21
CA ALA A 86 -15.23 14.31 14.24
C ALA A 86 -15.67 15.00 12.94
N ALA A 87 -15.37 14.41 11.78
CA ALA A 87 -15.81 14.96 10.49
C ALA A 87 -17.34 15.08 10.43
N LYS A 88 -18.05 14.04 10.91
CA LYS A 88 -19.51 14.02 10.97
C LYS A 88 -20.07 15.09 11.93
N GLU A 89 -19.49 15.22 13.12
CA GLU A 89 -19.88 16.24 14.10
C GLU A 89 -19.70 17.66 13.55
N LEU A 90 -18.62 17.89 12.82
CA LEU A 90 -18.30 19.17 12.21
C LEU A 90 -19.08 19.43 10.90
N GLY A 91 -19.83 18.46 10.41
CA GLY A 91 -20.56 18.56 9.13
C GLY A 91 -19.63 18.70 7.93
N LEU A 92 -18.48 18.01 7.98
CA LEU A 92 -17.55 17.85 6.87
C LEU A 92 -17.91 16.58 6.08
N LYS A 93 -17.86 16.64 4.77
CA LYS A 93 -18.02 15.47 3.90
C LYS A 93 -16.66 14.87 3.58
N VAL A 94 -16.52 13.57 3.76
CA VAL A 94 -15.28 12.85 3.49
C VAL A 94 -15.50 11.85 2.38
N VAL A 95 -14.69 11.92 1.32
CA VAL A 95 -14.73 11.00 0.19
C VAL A 95 -13.35 10.37 -0.03
N ARG A 96 -13.31 9.19 -0.64
CA ARG A 96 -12.04 8.48 -0.90
C ARG A 96 -12.00 7.88 -2.31
N VAL A 97 -10.84 7.35 -2.68
CA VAL A 97 -10.67 6.50 -3.86
C VAL A 97 -10.66 5.03 -3.41
N PRO A 98 -11.78 4.30 -3.50
CA PRO A 98 -11.90 2.96 -2.91
C PRO A 98 -11.08 1.90 -3.67
N ALA A 99 -10.84 2.12 -4.95
CA ALA A 99 -10.02 1.29 -5.81
C ALA A 99 -9.53 2.13 -7.00
N TYR A 100 -8.35 1.83 -7.51
CA TYR A 100 -7.79 2.55 -8.67
C TYR A 100 -7.31 1.57 -9.75
N ASP A 101 -6.28 0.75 -9.50
CA ASP A 101 -5.71 -0.22 -10.43
C ASP A 101 -5.20 -1.44 -9.65
N PRO A 102 -6.03 -2.49 -9.49
CA PRO A 102 -5.62 -3.69 -8.77
C PRO A 102 -4.45 -4.41 -9.43
N GLU A 103 -4.34 -4.35 -10.74
CA GLU A 103 -3.28 -4.95 -11.54
C GLU A 103 -1.93 -4.32 -11.20
N ALA A 104 -1.84 -2.99 -11.06
CA ALA A 104 -0.61 -2.29 -10.71
C ALA A 104 0.02 -2.84 -9.42
N VAL A 105 -0.78 -3.01 -8.37
CA VAL A 105 -0.30 -3.52 -7.08
C VAL A 105 0.10 -4.99 -7.17
N ALA A 106 -0.68 -5.81 -7.88
CA ALA A 106 -0.38 -7.23 -8.07
C ALA A 106 0.90 -7.43 -8.89
N GLU A 107 1.07 -6.67 -9.97
CA GLU A 107 2.28 -6.71 -10.81
C GLU A 107 3.53 -6.25 -10.05
N HIS A 108 3.41 -5.21 -9.22
CA HIS A 108 4.49 -4.78 -8.34
C HIS A 108 4.90 -5.88 -7.37
N ALA A 109 3.94 -6.54 -6.72
CA ALA A 109 4.19 -7.66 -5.82
C ALA A 109 4.92 -8.82 -6.54
N ILE A 110 4.52 -9.16 -7.77
CA ILE A 110 5.23 -10.13 -8.61
C ILE A 110 6.64 -9.64 -8.95
N GLY A 111 6.80 -8.36 -9.28
CA GLY A 111 8.12 -7.75 -9.51
C GLY A 111 9.05 -7.93 -8.31
N MET A 112 8.54 -7.70 -7.09
CA MET A 112 9.28 -7.95 -5.84
C MET A 112 9.61 -9.44 -5.66
N MET A 113 8.64 -10.34 -5.88
CA MET A 113 8.86 -11.80 -5.80
C MET A 113 9.97 -12.26 -6.74
N MET A 114 9.92 -11.84 -8.00
CA MET A 114 10.93 -12.22 -8.99
C MET A 114 12.30 -11.61 -8.70
N THR A 115 12.32 -10.36 -8.21
CA THR A 115 13.55 -9.69 -7.80
C THR A 115 14.22 -10.40 -6.63
N LEU A 116 13.46 -10.81 -5.63
CA LEU A 116 13.94 -11.59 -4.48
C LEU A 116 14.37 -12.99 -4.89
N ASN A 117 13.52 -13.72 -5.61
CA ASN A 117 13.77 -15.09 -6.03
C ASN A 117 15.05 -15.20 -6.88
N ARG A 118 15.15 -14.35 -7.91
CA ARG A 118 16.27 -14.42 -8.87
C ARG A 118 17.44 -13.50 -8.50
N ARG A 119 17.38 -12.85 -7.32
CA ARG A 119 18.42 -11.93 -6.83
C ARG A 119 18.77 -10.82 -7.84
N ILE A 120 17.79 -10.34 -8.64
CA ILE A 120 18.01 -9.42 -9.77
C ILE A 120 18.71 -8.13 -9.31
N HIS A 121 18.29 -7.54 -8.20
CA HIS A 121 18.89 -6.34 -7.63
C HIS A 121 20.37 -6.54 -7.25
N ARG A 122 20.73 -7.71 -6.72
CA ARG A 122 22.11 -8.03 -6.37
C ARG A 122 22.97 -8.33 -7.61
N ALA A 123 22.42 -9.06 -8.57
CA ALA A 123 23.10 -9.34 -9.84
C ALA A 123 23.37 -8.03 -10.59
N TYR A 124 22.40 -7.12 -10.64
CA TYR A 124 22.56 -5.79 -11.24
C TYR A 124 23.70 -4.99 -10.61
N GLN A 125 23.75 -4.92 -9.27
CA GLN A 125 24.84 -4.23 -8.57
C GLN A 125 26.21 -4.84 -8.86
N ARG A 126 26.34 -6.20 -8.77
CA ARG A 126 27.59 -6.91 -9.03
C ARG A 126 28.12 -6.70 -10.45
N THR A 127 27.26 -6.76 -11.45
CA THR A 127 27.70 -6.59 -12.85
C THR A 127 28.20 -5.19 -13.13
N ARG A 128 27.69 -4.15 -12.43
CA ARG A 128 28.23 -2.78 -12.51
C ARG A 128 29.66 -2.68 -11.97
N ASP A 129 30.00 -3.51 -11.00
CA ASP A 129 31.36 -3.60 -10.43
C ASP A 129 32.23 -4.67 -11.13
N ALA A 130 31.83 -5.09 -12.33
CA ALA A 130 32.51 -6.15 -13.13
C ALA A 130 32.61 -7.50 -12.39
N ASN A 131 31.76 -7.77 -11.39
CA ASN A 131 31.68 -9.05 -10.71
C ASN A 131 30.58 -9.91 -11.36
N PHE A 132 31.00 -10.88 -12.18
CA PHE A 132 30.12 -11.80 -12.91
C PHE A 132 29.93 -13.16 -12.22
N SER A 133 30.37 -13.31 -10.97
CA SER A 133 30.18 -14.55 -10.19
C SER A 133 28.71 -14.84 -9.96
N LEU A 134 28.31 -16.10 -10.16
CA LEU A 134 26.94 -16.58 -9.90
C LEU A 134 26.72 -17.05 -8.44
N GLU A 135 27.78 -17.09 -7.64
CA GLU A 135 27.70 -17.56 -6.26
C GLU A 135 26.70 -16.75 -5.42
N GLY A 136 25.78 -17.45 -4.76
CA GLY A 136 24.72 -16.85 -3.94
C GLY A 136 23.58 -16.17 -4.73
N LEU A 137 23.49 -16.40 -6.06
CA LEU A 137 22.39 -15.91 -6.90
C LEU A 137 21.37 -17.00 -7.24
N THR A 138 21.53 -18.23 -6.71
CA THR A 138 20.60 -19.32 -6.94
C THR A 138 19.20 -18.98 -6.45
N GLY A 139 18.21 -19.11 -7.34
CA GLY A 139 16.78 -19.00 -7.03
C GLY A 139 16.07 -20.35 -7.21
N PHE A 140 14.76 -20.34 -7.19
CA PHE A 140 13.91 -21.49 -7.43
C PHE A 140 12.92 -21.23 -8.58
N THR A 141 12.35 -22.30 -9.14
CA THR A 141 11.30 -22.19 -10.14
C THR A 141 9.94 -22.08 -9.46
N MET A 142 9.14 -21.07 -9.83
CA MET A 142 7.80 -20.86 -9.27
C MET A 142 6.79 -21.93 -9.71
N TYR A 143 6.94 -22.45 -10.94
CA TYR A 143 6.10 -23.51 -11.49
C TYR A 143 6.03 -24.73 -10.57
N GLY A 144 4.80 -25.19 -10.31
CA GLY A 144 4.55 -26.35 -9.45
C GLY A 144 4.68 -26.07 -7.94
N LYS A 145 5.02 -24.85 -7.53
CA LYS A 145 5.04 -24.40 -6.13
C LYS A 145 3.65 -23.98 -5.67
N THR A 146 3.46 -23.85 -4.37
CA THR A 146 2.21 -23.38 -3.75
C THR A 146 2.31 -21.91 -3.37
N ALA A 147 1.35 -21.13 -3.82
CA ALA A 147 1.18 -19.74 -3.41
C ALA A 147 -0.02 -19.61 -2.46
N GLY A 148 0.18 -18.97 -1.32
CA GLY A 148 -0.85 -18.56 -0.38
C GLY A 148 -1.16 -17.07 -0.51
N VAL A 149 -2.41 -16.72 -0.77
CA VAL A 149 -2.86 -15.33 -0.88
C VAL A 149 -3.81 -15.03 0.28
N ILE A 150 -3.46 -14.02 1.09
CA ILE A 150 -4.29 -13.57 2.22
C ILE A 150 -5.01 -12.29 1.81
N GLY A 151 -6.33 -12.39 1.68
CA GLY A 151 -7.19 -11.34 1.12
C GLY A 151 -7.46 -11.57 -0.37
N THR A 152 -8.74 -11.79 -0.73
CA THR A 152 -9.19 -12.06 -2.09
C THR A 152 -10.11 -10.96 -2.63
N GLY A 153 -9.85 -9.72 -2.22
CA GLY A 153 -10.40 -8.53 -2.86
C GLY A 153 -9.88 -8.34 -4.29
N LYS A 154 -10.13 -7.22 -4.89
CA LYS A 154 -9.74 -6.95 -6.30
C LYS A 154 -8.25 -7.21 -6.55
N ILE A 155 -7.35 -6.73 -5.66
CA ILE A 155 -5.90 -6.92 -5.78
C ILE A 155 -5.53 -8.39 -5.61
N GLY A 156 -6.07 -9.07 -4.58
CA GLY A 156 -5.80 -10.49 -4.36
C GLY A 156 -6.24 -11.38 -5.53
N VAL A 157 -7.38 -11.07 -6.16
CA VAL A 157 -7.83 -11.78 -7.38
C VAL A 157 -6.90 -11.52 -8.56
N ALA A 158 -6.45 -10.28 -8.77
CA ALA A 158 -5.45 -9.95 -9.79
C ALA A 158 -4.15 -10.73 -9.55
N MET A 159 -3.68 -10.77 -8.31
CA MET A 159 -2.51 -11.55 -7.89
C MET A 159 -2.67 -13.05 -8.18
N LEU A 160 -3.79 -13.64 -7.80
CA LEU A 160 -4.10 -15.05 -8.05
C LEU A 160 -4.11 -15.38 -9.55
N ARG A 161 -4.61 -14.47 -10.40
CA ARG A 161 -4.60 -14.62 -11.86
C ARG A 161 -3.18 -14.71 -12.41
N ILE A 162 -2.27 -13.85 -11.91
CA ILE A 162 -0.86 -13.86 -12.35
C ILE A 162 -0.17 -15.14 -11.85
N LEU A 163 -0.36 -15.52 -10.58
CA LEU A 163 0.23 -16.73 -10.01
C LEU A 163 -0.27 -18.01 -10.69
N LYS A 164 -1.53 -18.05 -11.14
CA LYS A 164 -2.04 -19.12 -12.00
C LYS A 164 -1.26 -19.22 -13.31
N GLY A 165 -0.91 -18.06 -13.92
CA GLY A 165 -0.07 -18.01 -15.12
C GLY A 165 1.33 -18.56 -14.91
N PHE A 166 1.87 -18.51 -13.69
CA PHE A 166 3.12 -19.16 -13.31
C PHE A 166 2.97 -20.68 -13.11
N GLY A 167 1.77 -21.25 -13.19
CA GLY A 167 1.51 -22.68 -12.97
C GLY A 167 1.65 -23.10 -11.51
N MET A 168 1.35 -22.20 -10.57
CA MET A 168 1.36 -22.49 -9.13
C MET A 168 0.05 -23.10 -8.66
N ARG A 169 0.09 -23.93 -7.61
CA ARG A 169 -1.10 -24.27 -6.82
C ARG A 169 -1.50 -23.05 -5.99
N LEU A 170 -2.78 -22.72 -6.00
CA LEU A 170 -3.30 -21.50 -5.39
C LEU A 170 -4.11 -21.81 -4.13
N LEU A 171 -3.61 -21.36 -2.98
CA LEU A 171 -4.33 -21.33 -1.72
C LEU A 171 -4.74 -19.90 -1.40
N ALA A 172 -5.89 -19.73 -0.78
CA ALA A 172 -6.31 -18.42 -0.28
C ALA A 172 -6.98 -18.50 1.09
N PHE A 173 -6.84 -17.41 1.83
CA PHE A 173 -7.62 -17.15 3.03
C PHE A 173 -8.29 -15.78 2.91
N ASP A 174 -9.60 -15.77 3.10
CA ASP A 174 -10.39 -14.55 3.23
C ASP A 174 -11.66 -14.91 4.02
N PRO A 175 -12.08 -14.10 5.02
CA PRO A 175 -13.37 -14.31 5.70
C PRO A 175 -14.57 -14.30 4.74
N TYR A 176 -14.41 -13.64 3.57
CA TYR A 176 -15.44 -13.51 2.54
C TYR A 176 -14.91 -14.02 1.19
N PRO A 177 -15.03 -15.34 0.91
CA PRO A 177 -14.53 -15.92 -0.33
C PRO A 177 -15.08 -15.24 -1.59
N SER A 178 -14.19 -14.94 -2.53
CA SER A 178 -14.52 -14.29 -3.79
C SER A 178 -14.91 -15.33 -4.85
N ALA A 179 -16.05 -15.14 -5.51
CA ALA A 179 -16.45 -15.97 -6.64
C ALA A 179 -15.42 -15.95 -7.79
N ALA A 180 -14.85 -14.76 -8.07
CA ALA A 180 -13.82 -14.62 -9.08
C ALA A 180 -12.52 -15.37 -8.76
N ALA A 181 -12.18 -15.53 -7.47
CA ALA A 181 -11.05 -16.38 -7.07
C ALA A 181 -11.37 -17.87 -7.24
N LEU A 182 -12.60 -18.30 -6.91
CA LEU A 182 -13.03 -19.69 -7.12
C LEU A 182 -12.99 -20.10 -8.60
N GLU A 183 -13.38 -19.21 -9.52
CA GLU A 183 -13.31 -19.43 -10.97
C GLU A 183 -11.84 -19.62 -11.47
N LEU A 184 -10.86 -19.10 -10.74
CA LEU A 184 -9.45 -19.33 -11.01
C LEU A 184 -8.96 -20.72 -10.54
N GLY A 185 -9.78 -21.47 -9.80
CA GLY A 185 -9.41 -22.76 -9.22
C GLY A 185 -8.64 -22.63 -7.91
N VAL A 186 -8.91 -21.56 -7.16
CA VAL A 186 -8.29 -21.31 -5.85
C VAL A 186 -8.93 -22.21 -4.79
N GLU A 187 -8.11 -22.81 -3.95
CA GLU A 187 -8.52 -23.57 -2.79
C GLU A 187 -8.53 -22.65 -1.56
N TYR A 188 -9.70 -22.39 -0.99
CA TYR A 188 -9.82 -21.66 0.27
C TYR A 188 -9.53 -22.59 1.44
N VAL A 189 -8.61 -22.15 2.29
CA VAL A 189 -8.15 -22.90 3.47
C VAL A 189 -8.08 -22.00 4.69
N ASP A 190 -7.92 -22.57 5.88
CA ASP A 190 -7.62 -21.81 7.09
C ASP A 190 -6.15 -21.30 7.07
N LEU A 191 -5.84 -20.34 7.95
CA LEU A 191 -4.50 -19.77 8.03
C LEU A 191 -3.41 -20.80 8.36
N PRO A 192 -3.60 -21.74 9.33
CA PRO A 192 -2.61 -22.78 9.60
C PRO A 192 -2.25 -23.62 8.37
N THR A 193 -3.25 -24.03 7.59
CA THR A 193 -3.04 -24.79 6.35
C THR A 193 -2.31 -23.93 5.31
N LEU A 194 -2.75 -22.68 5.13
CA LEU A 194 -2.09 -21.76 4.21
C LEU A 194 -0.61 -21.57 4.58
N PHE A 195 -0.30 -21.37 5.87
CA PHE A 195 1.07 -21.19 6.34
C PHE A 195 1.92 -22.45 6.10
N SER A 196 1.41 -23.62 6.46
CA SER A 196 2.19 -24.87 6.37
C SER A 196 2.41 -25.38 4.95
N GLU A 197 1.53 -25.01 4.01
CA GLU A 197 1.60 -25.53 2.63
C GLU A 197 2.18 -24.55 1.61
N SER A 198 2.26 -23.25 1.93
CA SER A 198 2.73 -22.25 0.98
C SER A 198 4.27 -22.17 0.88
N ASP A 199 4.77 -22.08 -0.34
CA ASP A 199 6.16 -21.73 -0.64
C ASP A 199 6.34 -20.21 -0.76
N VAL A 200 5.26 -19.51 -1.16
CA VAL A 200 5.19 -18.05 -1.29
C VAL A 200 3.89 -17.58 -0.65
N ILE A 201 3.94 -16.52 0.15
CA ILE A 201 2.76 -15.89 0.77
C ILE A 201 2.71 -14.42 0.37
N SER A 202 1.53 -13.96 -0.08
CA SER A 202 1.28 -12.58 -0.46
C SER A 202 0.09 -11.99 0.29
N LEU A 203 0.29 -10.79 0.87
CA LEU A 203 -0.71 -10.11 1.69
C LEU A 203 -1.45 -9.05 0.89
N HIS A 204 -2.78 -9.17 0.82
CA HIS A 204 -3.70 -8.25 0.13
C HIS A 204 -4.97 -7.98 0.94
N CYS A 205 -4.97 -8.29 2.24
CA CYS A 205 -6.08 -8.02 3.15
C CYS A 205 -5.97 -6.60 3.74
N LEU A 206 -7.10 -6.05 4.19
CA LEU A 206 -7.13 -4.81 4.96
C LEU A 206 -6.53 -5.04 6.36
N LEU A 207 -5.95 -4.00 6.94
CA LEU A 207 -5.56 -4.01 8.35
C LEU A 207 -6.79 -3.70 9.22
N THR A 208 -7.04 -4.57 10.18
CA THR A 208 -8.08 -4.42 11.22
C THR A 208 -7.45 -4.69 12.59
N PRO A 209 -8.11 -4.33 13.71
CA PRO A 209 -7.61 -4.69 15.03
C PRO A 209 -7.36 -6.20 15.21
N GLU A 210 -8.19 -7.03 14.58
CA GLU A 210 -8.15 -8.49 14.71
C GLU A 210 -6.98 -9.15 13.98
N ASN A 211 -6.45 -8.50 12.94
CA ASN A 211 -5.34 -9.01 12.14
C ASN A 211 -4.05 -8.19 12.29
N TYR A 212 -4.00 -7.29 13.28
CA TYR A 212 -2.78 -6.60 13.66
C TYR A 212 -1.72 -7.64 14.02
N HIS A 213 -0.52 -7.54 13.41
CA HIS A 213 0.55 -8.53 13.53
C HIS A 213 0.06 -9.97 13.21
N LEU A 214 -0.73 -10.11 12.14
CA LEU A 214 -1.18 -11.40 11.63
C LEU A 214 -0.01 -12.37 11.42
N LEU A 215 1.09 -11.86 10.85
CA LEU A 215 2.34 -12.58 10.70
C LEU A 215 3.27 -12.22 11.87
N ASN A 216 3.17 -12.97 12.94
CA ASN A 216 3.98 -12.92 14.15
C ASN A 216 4.82 -14.19 14.31
N GLU A 217 5.54 -14.33 15.41
CA GLU A 217 6.40 -15.49 15.71
C GLU A 217 5.63 -16.83 15.55
N ALA A 218 4.43 -16.92 16.15
CA ALA A 218 3.63 -18.14 16.10
C ALA A 218 3.15 -18.48 14.66
N ALA A 219 2.88 -17.48 13.83
CA ALA A 219 2.57 -17.67 12.41
C ALA A 219 3.80 -18.12 11.62
N PHE A 220 4.96 -17.50 11.86
CA PHE A 220 6.21 -17.89 11.21
C PHE A 220 6.57 -19.33 11.55
N ASP A 221 6.41 -19.77 12.78
CA ASP A 221 6.72 -21.15 13.20
C ASP A 221 5.92 -22.22 12.44
N GLN A 222 4.71 -21.90 12.00
CA GLN A 222 3.86 -22.78 11.20
C GLN A 222 4.25 -22.84 9.72
N MET A 223 5.01 -21.87 9.21
CA MET A 223 5.36 -21.79 7.79
C MET A 223 6.45 -22.80 7.42
N LYS A 224 6.62 -23.04 6.12
CA LYS A 224 7.75 -23.80 5.60
C LYS A 224 9.06 -23.04 5.87
N ASN A 225 10.13 -23.78 6.12
CA ASN A 225 11.46 -23.19 6.15
C ASN A 225 11.82 -22.62 4.77
N GLY A 226 12.31 -21.38 4.76
CA GLY A 226 12.67 -20.71 3.52
C GLY A 226 11.49 -20.09 2.75
N VAL A 227 10.32 -19.93 3.40
CA VAL A 227 9.15 -19.29 2.78
C VAL A 227 9.50 -17.89 2.27
N MET A 228 8.92 -17.52 1.12
CA MET A 228 8.96 -16.14 0.62
C MET A 228 7.67 -15.42 1.04
N ILE A 229 7.80 -14.22 1.58
CA ILE A 229 6.67 -13.37 1.98
C ILE A 229 6.75 -12.04 1.25
N VAL A 230 5.62 -11.57 0.71
CA VAL A 230 5.50 -10.24 0.10
C VAL A 230 4.30 -9.49 0.68
N ASN A 231 4.54 -8.27 1.13
CA ASN A 231 3.52 -7.39 1.68
C ASN A 231 3.46 -6.06 0.91
N THR A 232 2.40 -5.89 0.14
CA THR A 232 2.04 -4.65 -0.56
C THR A 232 0.72 -4.07 -0.05
N SER A 233 0.32 -4.45 1.18
CA SER A 233 -0.95 -4.04 1.79
C SER A 233 -0.75 -3.02 2.91
N ARG A 234 -0.51 -3.48 4.14
CA ARG A 234 -0.24 -2.62 5.31
C ARG A 234 0.91 -3.19 6.13
N GLY A 235 1.85 -2.33 6.54
CA GLY A 235 3.05 -2.74 7.28
C GLY A 235 2.73 -3.51 8.55
N ALA A 236 1.79 -3.03 9.35
CA ALA A 236 1.39 -3.62 10.62
C ALA A 236 0.67 -4.98 10.54
N LEU A 237 0.51 -5.57 9.34
CA LEU A 237 0.16 -6.99 9.20
C LEU A 237 1.32 -7.92 9.58
N ILE A 238 2.55 -7.41 9.57
CA ILE A 238 3.76 -8.15 9.93
C ILE A 238 4.36 -7.54 11.19
N ASP A 239 4.60 -8.36 12.20
CA ASP A 239 5.45 -8.01 13.32
C ASP A 239 6.91 -7.93 12.81
N SER A 240 7.41 -6.71 12.63
CA SER A 240 8.74 -6.47 12.05
C SER A 240 9.86 -7.01 12.92
N GLN A 241 9.69 -6.99 14.25
CA GLN A 241 10.70 -7.53 15.18
C GLN A 241 10.74 -9.06 15.10
N ALA A 242 9.59 -9.73 15.09
CA ALA A 242 9.50 -11.17 14.92
C ALA A 242 10.03 -11.62 13.54
N ALA A 243 9.77 -10.81 12.49
CA ALA A 243 10.29 -11.08 11.15
C ALA A 243 11.84 -11.06 11.10
N ILE A 244 12.50 -10.18 11.84
CA ILE A 244 13.98 -10.17 11.96
C ILE A 244 14.50 -11.51 12.50
N GLU A 245 13.88 -12.02 13.57
CA GLU A 245 14.32 -13.29 14.15
C GLU A 245 14.02 -14.48 13.20
N ALA A 246 12.87 -14.47 12.53
CA ALA A 246 12.52 -15.48 11.53
C ALA A 246 13.47 -15.47 10.30
N LEU A 247 13.96 -14.29 9.89
CA LEU A 247 14.98 -14.15 8.85
C LEU A 247 16.34 -14.73 9.30
N LYS A 248 16.77 -14.43 10.54
CA LYS A 248 18.04 -14.95 11.13
C LYS A 248 18.02 -16.46 11.23
N ASN A 249 16.89 -17.05 11.61
CA ASN A 249 16.70 -18.49 11.73
C ASN A 249 16.39 -19.18 10.41
N GLN A 250 16.42 -18.44 9.29
CA GLN A 250 16.11 -18.94 7.94
C GLN A 250 14.70 -19.53 7.79
N LYS A 251 13.80 -19.20 8.70
CA LYS A 251 12.38 -19.54 8.59
C LYS A 251 11.77 -18.76 7.42
N ILE A 252 12.04 -17.44 7.35
CA ILE A 252 11.77 -16.62 6.18
C ILE A 252 13.00 -16.65 5.29
N GLY A 253 12.83 -17.17 4.09
CA GLY A 253 13.89 -17.22 3.06
C GLY A 253 14.05 -15.90 2.31
N SER A 254 12.95 -15.18 2.11
CA SER A 254 12.93 -13.86 1.46
C SER A 254 11.72 -13.06 1.92
N LEU A 255 11.91 -11.74 2.11
CA LEU A 255 10.86 -10.82 2.55
C LEU A 255 10.83 -9.59 1.65
N GLY A 256 9.71 -9.36 0.97
CA GLY A 256 9.42 -8.17 0.20
C GLY A 256 8.42 -7.27 0.92
N MET A 257 8.78 -6.02 1.14
CA MET A 257 7.96 -5.04 1.84
C MET A 257 7.86 -3.75 1.03
N ASP A 258 6.69 -3.49 0.46
CA ASP A 258 6.37 -2.17 -0.12
C ASP A 258 5.84 -1.21 0.95
N VAL A 259 5.41 -1.74 2.08
CA VAL A 259 4.84 -1.05 3.23
C VAL A 259 5.60 -1.42 4.49
N TYR A 260 5.61 -0.51 5.47
CA TYR A 260 6.26 -0.72 6.76
C TYR A 260 5.39 -0.18 7.91
N GLU A 261 5.40 -0.81 9.08
CA GLU A 261 4.50 -0.41 10.16
C GLU A 261 4.76 1.01 10.69
N ASN A 262 6.01 1.48 10.65
CA ASN A 262 6.40 2.84 11.05
C ASN A 262 6.81 3.69 9.83
N GLU A 263 6.18 3.50 8.67
CA GLU A 263 6.56 4.16 7.42
C GLU A 263 6.35 5.68 7.41
N ARG A 264 5.52 6.22 8.29
CA ARG A 264 5.09 7.62 8.29
C ARG A 264 6.25 8.62 8.25
N ASP A 265 7.32 8.35 9.01
CA ASP A 265 8.46 9.24 9.14
C ASP A 265 9.60 8.92 8.15
N LEU A 266 9.41 7.88 7.33
CA LEU A 266 10.43 7.36 6.41
C LEU A 266 10.03 7.51 4.95
N PHE A 267 8.82 7.09 4.59
CA PHE A 267 8.41 6.96 3.19
C PHE A 267 7.92 8.28 2.61
N PHE A 268 7.99 8.38 1.28
CA PHE A 268 7.65 9.56 0.47
C PHE A 268 8.57 10.77 0.64
N GLU A 269 9.65 10.68 1.43
CA GLU A 269 10.63 11.73 1.65
C GLU A 269 12.03 11.29 1.26
N ASP A 270 12.87 12.25 0.83
CA ASP A 270 14.29 11.99 0.62
C ASP A 270 15.04 12.06 1.97
N LYS A 271 15.38 10.89 2.49
CA LYS A 271 16.16 10.71 3.72
C LYS A 271 17.61 10.30 3.46
N SER A 272 18.10 10.47 2.22
CA SER A 272 19.46 10.02 1.83
C SER A 272 20.60 10.70 2.60
N ASN A 273 20.35 11.91 3.13
CA ASN A 273 21.29 12.66 3.94
C ASN A 273 21.01 12.59 5.45
N ASP A 274 19.98 11.87 5.87
CA ASP A 274 19.56 11.77 7.24
C ASP A 274 20.07 10.48 7.89
N VAL A 275 20.28 10.52 9.22
CA VAL A 275 20.49 9.31 9.99
C VAL A 275 19.13 8.74 10.38
N ILE A 276 18.76 7.63 9.76
CA ILE A 276 17.51 6.93 10.08
C ILE A 276 17.60 6.36 11.49
N GLN A 277 16.71 6.81 12.37
CA GLN A 277 16.67 6.44 13.80
C GLN A 277 15.93 5.13 14.07
N ASP A 278 15.16 4.62 13.12
CA ASP A 278 14.43 3.36 13.26
C ASP A 278 15.40 2.17 13.11
N ASP A 279 15.81 1.61 14.24
CA ASP A 279 16.73 0.47 14.29
C ASP A 279 16.13 -0.80 13.69
N VAL A 280 14.81 -0.99 13.78
CA VAL A 280 14.11 -2.15 13.21
C VAL A 280 14.15 -2.08 11.69
N PHE A 281 13.81 -0.92 11.11
CA PHE A 281 13.93 -0.68 9.67
C PHE A 281 15.38 -0.89 9.19
N ARG A 282 16.35 -0.33 9.91
CA ARG A 282 17.79 -0.45 9.57
C ARG A 282 18.24 -1.90 9.59
N ARG A 283 17.82 -2.69 10.58
CA ARG A 283 18.14 -4.12 10.66
C ARG A 283 17.51 -4.91 9.52
N LEU A 284 16.22 -4.70 9.22
CA LEU A 284 15.54 -5.34 8.09
C LEU A 284 16.20 -4.98 6.77
N SER A 285 16.44 -3.69 6.51
CA SER A 285 17.02 -3.21 5.26
C SER A 285 18.45 -3.69 5.02
N ALA A 286 19.19 -4.04 6.10
CA ALA A 286 20.53 -4.61 6.01
C ALA A 286 20.51 -6.13 5.63
N CYS A 287 19.38 -6.80 5.77
CA CYS A 287 19.28 -8.22 5.42
C CYS A 287 19.32 -8.40 3.90
N HIS A 288 20.23 -9.24 3.42
CA HIS A 288 20.45 -9.47 1.98
C HIS A 288 19.27 -10.12 1.24
N ASN A 289 18.34 -10.70 1.96
CA ASN A 289 17.13 -11.38 1.50
C ASN A 289 15.84 -10.58 1.83
N VAL A 290 16.00 -9.31 2.17
CA VAL A 290 14.89 -8.36 2.32
C VAL A 290 14.95 -7.33 1.20
N LEU A 291 13.80 -7.01 0.63
CA LEU A 291 13.62 -5.99 -0.40
C LEU A 291 12.56 -5.01 0.09
N PHE A 292 12.95 -3.74 0.27
CA PHE A 292 12.02 -2.65 0.49
C PHE A 292 11.79 -1.85 -0.78
N THR A 293 10.54 -1.41 -0.96
CA THR A 293 10.14 -0.32 -1.85
C THR A 293 9.33 0.68 -1.04
N GLY A 294 9.27 1.93 -1.46
CA GLY A 294 8.76 3.03 -0.63
C GLY A 294 7.25 3.28 -0.79
N HIS A 295 6.41 2.27 -0.56
CA HIS A 295 4.95 2.30 -0.71
C HIS A 295 4.56 2.78 -2.12
N GLN A 296 5.17 2.17 -3.14
CA GLN A 296 5.06 2.57 -4.53
C GLN A 296 4.29 1.58 -5.42
N ALA A 297 3.70 0.52 -4.85
CA ALA A 297 3.00 -0.49 -5.62
C ALA A 297 1.85 0.08 -6.48
N PHE A 298 1.30 1.23 -6.09
CA PHE A 298 0.26 1.94 -6.85
C PHE A 298 0.81 2.83 -7.97
N LEU A 299 2.11 3.09 -8.06
CA LEU A 299 2.70 4.17 -8.84
C LEU A 299 2.82 3.79 -10.32
N THR A 300 1.69 3.71 -11.02
CA THR A 300 1.59 3.55 -12.48
C THR A 300 0.82 4.72 -13.10
N ALA A 301 0.97 4.92 -14.41
CA ALA A 301 0.26 5.98 -15.12
C ALA A 301 -1.26 5.78 -15.05
N GLU A 302 -1.70 4.53 -15.19
CA GLU A 302 -3.10 4.12 -15.13
C GLU A 302 -3.70 4.37 -13.74
N ALA A 303 -3.01 3.94 -12.68
CA ALA A 303 -3.46 4.15 -11.31
C ALA A 303 -3.52 5.64 -10.96
N LEU A 304 -2.50 6.43 -11.29
CA LEU A 304 -2.46 7.87 -11.01
C LEU A 304 -3.55 8.62 -11.76
N THR A 305 -3.85 8.22 -13.01
CA THR A 305 -4.97 8.79 -13.79
C THR A 305 -6.30 8.43 -13.12
N SER A 306 -6.51 7.16 -12.75
CA SER A 306 -7.72 6.68 -12.08
C SER A 306 -7.95 7.34 -10.72
N ILE A 307 -6.87 7.49 -9.92
CA ILE A 307 -6.91 8.19 -8.62
C ILE A 307 -7.35 9.65 -8.84
N SER A 308 -6.71 10.36 -9.76
CA SER A 308 -7.03 11.75 -10.05
C SER A 308 -8.47 11.92 -10.55
N GLN A 309 -8.90 11.06 -11.49
CA GLN A 309 -10.26 11.06 -12.03
C GLN A 309 -11.30 10.83 -10.93
N THR A 310 -11.10 9.82 -10.08
CA THR A 310 -12.04 9.48 -9.00
C THR A 310 -12.08 10.58 -7.95
N THR A 311 -10.93 11.14 -7.57
CA THR A 311 -10.84 12.23 -6.60
C THR A 311 -11.61 13.46 -7.06
N LEU A 312 -11.38 13.93 -8.28
CA LEU A 312 -12.04 15.12 -8.81
C LEU A 312 -13.53 14.87 -9.11
N GLN A 313 -13.89 13.66 -9.56
CA GLN A 313 -15.29 13.28 -9.76
C GLN A 313 -16.08 13.26 -8.45
N ASN A 314 -15.50 12.72 -7.38
CA ASN A 314 -16.11 12.73 -6.05
C ASN A 314 -16.42 14.16 -5.61
N LEU A 315 -15.43 15.07 -5.74
CA LEU A 315 -15.61 16.48 -5.38
C LEU A 315 -16.64 17.17 -6.28
N SER A 316 -16.67 16.87 -7.57
CA SER A 316 -17.67 17.40 -8.50
C SER A 316 -19.09 16.96 -8.12
N ASN A 317 -19.28 15.71 -7.71
CA ASN A 317 -20.57 15.21 -7.24
C ASN A 317 -21.02 15.96 -5.97
N LEU A 318 -20.11 16.13 -5.00
CA LEU A 318 -20.42 16.87 -3.77
C LEU A 318 -20.74 18.35 -4.02
N GLU A 319 -19.99 19.02 -4.93
CA GLU A 319 -20.26 20.42 -5.30
C GLU A 319 -21.64 20.60 -5.91
N LYS A 320 -22.09 19.64 -6.71
CA LYS A 320 -23.42 19.64 -7.35
C LYS A 320 -24.55 19.16 -6.43
N GLY A 321 -24.24 18.67 -5.23
CA GLY A 321 -25.20 18.04 -4.32
C GLY A 321 -25.70 16.68 -4.83
N GLU A 322 -24.92 16.01 -5.68
CA GLU A 322 -25.21 14.69 -6.20
C GLU A 322 -24.71 13.59 -5.23
N THR A 323 -25.32 12.40 -5.31
CA THR A 323 -24.89 11.27 -4.52
C THR A 323 -23.47 10.84 -4.90
N CYS A 324 -22.59 10.71 -3.91
CA CYS A 324 -21.23 10.22 -4.11
C CYS A 324 -21.10 8.79 -3.53
N PRO A 325 -20.91 7.74 -4.37
CA PRO A 325 -20.82 6.37 -3.87
C PRO A 325 -19.55 6.10 -3.03
N ASN A 326 -18.60 7.01 -3.05
CA ASN A 326 -17.32 6.93 -2.35
C ASN A 326 -17.29 7.81 -1.08
N GLU A 327 -18.44 8.32 -0.66
CA GLU A 327 -18.60 9.10 0.57
C GLU A 327 -18.48 8.17 1.79
N LEU A 328 -17.72 8.62 2.79
CA LEU A 328 -17.52 7.92 4.06
C LEU A 328 -18.39 8.53 5.14
N VAL A 329 -18.59 9.86 5.07
CA VAL A 329 -19.39 10.67 6.01
C VAL A 329 -20.02 11.83 5.26
#